data_f74eedc4ea75ef40c3205d8f572bfbe0
#
_entry.id   f74eedc4ea75ef40c3205d8f572bfbe0
#
_cell.length_a   1.000
_cell.length_b   1.000
_cell.length_c   1.000
_cell.angle_alpha   90.00
_cell.angle_beta   90.00
_cell.angle_gamma   90.00
#
_symmetry.space_group_name_H-M   'P 1'
#
loop_
_entity.id
_entity.type
_entity.pdbx_description
1 polymer ?
#
loop_
_entity_poly.entity_id
_entity_poly.type
_entity_poly.pdbx_seq_one_letter_code
_entity_poly.pdbx_strand_id
1 'polypeptide(L)'
;MKISKEEFLSLSGMGYEMLDAWIEEEWLIPSGSSPELSFSEIDIARAQLIRDLQVDFGVNDEGVGVILNLVDQLYGMRRTLMELRQEVRITTEQG
;
A
#
# COMPACT_ATOMS: atom_id res chain seq x y z
N MET A 1 6.20 3.74 -11.93
CA MET A 1 5.37 4.73 -12.60
C MET A 1 4.71 5.64 -11.58
N LYS A 2 4.78 6.94 -11.81
CA LYS A 2 4.18 7.91 -10.88
C LYS A 2 2.80 8.32 -11.38
N ILE A 3 1.84 8.27 -10.48
CA ILE A 3 0.45 8.61 -10.78
C ILE A 3 0.10 9.86 -9.98
N SER A 4 -0.48 10.86 -10.64
CA SER A 4 -0.89 12.09 -9.96
C SER A 4 -2.10 11.83 -9.07
N LYS A 5 -2.36 12.76 -8.14
CA LYS A 5 -3.53 12.68 -7.28
C LYS A 5 -4.83 12.59 -8.08
N GLU A 6 -4.94 13.39 -9.14
CA GLU A 6 -6.13 13.40 -9.99
C GLU A 6 -6.32 12.09 -10.72
N GLU A 7 -5.23 11.54 -11.28
CA GLU A 7 -5.27 10.25 -11.94
C GLU A 7 -5.63 9.13 -10.95
N PHE A 8 -5.06 9.19 -9.76
CA PHE A 8 -5.35 8.22 -8.71
C PHE A 8 -6.83 8.22 -8.35
N LEU A 9 -7.42 9.40 -8.17
CA LEU A 9 -8.84 9.51 -7.87
C LEU A 9 -9.69 8.94 -8.99
N SER A 10 -9.33 9.21 -10.23
CA SER A 10 -10.03 8.68 -11.39
C SER A 10 -9.95 7.16 -11.48
N LEU A 11 -8.75 6.60 -11.30
CA LEU A 11 -8.52 5.16 -11.39
C LEU A 11 -9.14 4.38 -10.24
N SER A 12 -9.12 4.95 -9.04
CA SER A 12 -9.65 4.28 -7.85
C SER A 12 -11.14 4.50 -7.64
N GLY A 13 -11.72 5.51 -8.28
CA GLY A 13 -13.11 5.87 -8.09
C GLY A 13 -13.40 6.53 -6.75
N MET A 14 -12.38 7.00 -6.05
CA MET A 14 -12.52 7.65 -4.75
C MET A 14 -12.83 9.14 -4.87
N GLY A 15 -13.48 9.70 -3.85
CA GLY A 15 -13.63 11.14 -3.71
C GLY A 15 -12.45 11.75 -2.94
N TYR A 16 -12.29 13.05 -3.05
CA TYR A 16 -11.21 13.78 -2.37
C TYR A 16 -11.24 13.60 -0.85
N GLU A 17 -12.42 13.68 -0.27
CA GLU A 17 -12.56 13.58 1.19
C GLU A 17 -12.12 12.22 1.71
N MET A 18 -12.48 11.17 1.00
CA MET A 18 -12.09 9.81 1.37
C MET A 18 -10.58 9.62 1.26
N LEU A 19 -10.00 10.11 0.17
CA LEU A 19 -8.55 10.03 -0.03
C LEU A 19 -7.79 10.77 1.07
N ASP A 20 -8.21 11.99 1.39
CA ASP A 20 -7.57 12.78 2.43
C ASP A 20 -7.66 12.08 3.79
N ALA A 21 -8.81 11.49 4.10
CA ALA A 21 -8.98 10.73 5.35
C ALA A 21 -8.06 9.52 5.41
N TRP A 22 -7.91 8.79 4.31
CA TRP A 22 -7.06 7.61 4.26
C TRP A 22 -5.58 7.97 4.35
N ILE A 23 -5.18 9.11 3.81
CA ILE A 23 -3.82 9.61 3.95
C ILE A 23 -3.55 10.00 5.40
N GLU A 24 -4.51 10.67 6.04
CA GLU A 24 -4.40 11.07 7.44
C GLU A 24 -4.28 9.86 8.37
N GLU A 25 -5.02 8.80 8.07
CA GLU A 25 -4.95 7.54 8.84
C GLU A 25 -3.71 6.71 8.51
N GLU A 26 -2.91 7.17 7.56
CA GLU A 26 -1.73 6.45 7.07
C GLU A 26 -2.06 5.11 6.41
N TRP A 27 -3.28 4.96 5.92
CA TRP A 27 -3.68 3.80 5.12
C TRP A 27 -3.08 3.87 3.73
N LEU A 28 -2.88 5.08 3.21
CA LEU A 28 -2.15 5.35 1.98
C LEU A 28 -1.02 6.31 2.30
N ILE A 29 0.17 6.01 1.79
CA ILE A 29 1.36 6.82 2.05
C ILE A 29 1.96 7.21 0.69
N PRO A 30 1.40 8.26 0.04
CA PRO A 30 1.95 8.71 -1.23
C PRO A 30 3.32 9.34 -1.06
N SER A 31 4.06 9.43 -2.17
CA SER A 31 5.36 10.07 -2.19
C SER A 31 5.22 11.57 -2.44
N GLY A 32 6.17 12.34 -1.94
CA GLY A 32 6.19 13.79 -2.10
C GLY A 32 5.33 14.49 -1.06
N SER A 33 5.07 15.76 -1.31
CA SER A 33 4.26 16.57 -0.41
C SER A 33 3.23 17.37 -1.22
N SER A 34 2.12 17.71 -0.57
CA SER A 34 1.07 18.51 -1.22
C SER A 34 1.65 19.84 -1.74
N PRO A 35 1.27 20.29 -2.96
CA PRO A 35 0.26 19.69 -3.83
C PRO A 35 0.77 18.60 -4.77
N GLU A 36 2.06 18.30 -4.77
CA GLU A 36 2.68 17.38 -5.72
C GLU A 36 2.80 15.94 -5.19
N LEU A 37 1.71 15.39 -4.66
CA LEU A 37 1.68 14.00 -4.25
C LEU A 37 1.70 13.07 -5.46
N SER A 38 2.45 11.98 -5.35
CA SER A 38 2.46 10.95 -6.39
C SER A 38 2.14 9.59 -5.77
N PHE A 39 1.42 8.79 -6.54
CA PHE A 39 0.95 7.47 -6.14
C PHE A 39 1.55 6.42 -7.07
N SER A 40 1.49 5.16 -6.66
CA SER A 40 1.96 4.04 -7.45
C SER A 40 0.83 3.05 -7.69
N GLU A 41 1.10 2.03 -8.51
CA GLU A 41 0.15 0.94 -8.73
C GLU A 41 -0.15 0.19 -7.45
N ILE A 42 0.83 0.12 -6.54
CA ILE A 42 0.64 -0.51 -5.23
C ILE A 42 -0.41 0.25 -4.43
N ASP A 43 -0.42 1.57 -4.52
CA ASP A 43 -1.42 2.38 -3.82
C ASP A 43 -2.82 2.13 -4.36
N ILE A 44 -2.96 1.91 -5.67
CA ILE A 44 -4.24 1.57 -6.27
C ILE A 44 -4.74 0.22 -5.76
N ALA A 45 -3.87 -0.79 -5.74
CA ALA A 45 -4.21 -2.10 -5.22
C ALA A 45 -4.57 -2.04 -3.74
N ARG A 46 -3.84 -1.24 -2.98
CA ARG A 46 -4.11 -1.02 -1.55
C ARG A 46 -5.47 -0.36 -1.33
N ALA A 47 -5.80 0.65 -2.13
CA ALA A 47 -7.11 1.31 -2.06
C ALA A 47 -8.24 0.33 -2.36
N GLN A 48 -8.05 -0.53 -3.36
CA GLN A 48 -9.04 -1.55 -3.70
C GLN A 48 -9.25 -2.52 -2.53
N LEU A 49 -8.17 -2.96 -1.90
CA LEU A 49 -8.24 -3.83 -0.73
C LEU A 49 -9.02 -3.18 0.40
N ILE A 50 -8.75 -1.92 0.70
CA ILE A 50 -9.45 -1.19 1.76
C ILE A 50 -10.95 -1.12 1.47
N ARG A 51 -11.32 -0.81 0.24
CA ARG A 51 -12.72 -0.74 -0.16
C ARG A 51 -13.41 -2.10 -0.03
N ASP A 52 -12.75 -3.16 -0.46
CA ASP A 52 -13.30 -4.51 -0.34
C ASP A 52 -13.52 -4.88 1.13
N LEU A 53 -12.56 -4.55 1.99
CA LEU A 53 -12.69 -4.82 3.42
C LEU A 53 -13.87 -4.08 4.04
N GLN A 54 -14.05 -2.82 3.70
CA GLN A 54 -15.12 -2.01 4.28
C GLN A 54 -16.48 -2.31 3.68
N VAL A 55 -16.57 -2.44 2.37
CA VAL A 55 -17.85 -2.59 1.66
C VAL A 55 -18.30 -4.04 1.64
N ASP A 56 -17.43 -4.97 1.22
CA ASP A 56 -17.81 -6.37 1.06
C ASP A 56 -17.81 -7.15 2.36
N PHE A 57 -16.88 -6.84 3.27
CA PHE A 57 -16.72 -7.57 4.52
C PHE A 57 -17.18 -6.80 5.75
N GLY A 58 -17.55 -5.54 5.59
CA GLY A 58 -18.04 -4.72 6.70
C GLY A 58 -17.02 -4.47 7.81
N VAL A 59 -15.74 -4.48 7.48
CA VAL A 59 -14.68 -4.23 8.46
C VAL A 59 -14.69 -2.76 8.85
N ASN A 60 -14.65 -2.47 10.15
CA ASN A 60 -14.60 -1.09 10.64
C ASN A 60 -13.20 -0.49 10.46
N ASP A 61 -13.09 0.82 10.70
CA ASP A 61 -11.83 1.54 10.50
C ASP A 61 -10.67 0.95 11.31
N GLU A 62 -10.94 0.58 12.55
CA GLU A 62 -9.93 -0.02 13.42
C GLU A 62 -9.44 -1.35 12.86
N GLY A 63 -10.36 -2.16 12.36
CA GLY A 63 -10.04 -3.44 11.73
C GLY A 63 -9.23 -3.26 10.46
N VAL A 64 -9.57 -2.27 9.64
CA VAL A 64 -8.80 -1.96 8.43
C VAL A 64 -7.36 -1.61 8.80
N GLY A 65 -7.16 -0.78 9.81
CA GLY A 65 -5.82 -0.40 10.27
C GLY A 65 -4.99 -1.61 10.68
N VAL A 66 -5.60 -2.53 11.43
CA VAL A 66 -4.93 -3.76 11.87
C VAL A 66 -4.54 -4.62 10.66
N ILE A 67 -5.47 -4.82 9.74
CA ILE A 67 -5.22 -5.64 8.54
C ILE A 67 -4.11 -5.05 7.68
N LEU A 68 -4.12 -3.74 7.47
CA LEU A 68 -3.08 -3.08 6.69
C LEU A 68 -1.71 -3.20 7.34
N ASN A 69 -1.65 -3.10 8.67
CA ASN A 69 -0.42 -3.31 9.41
C ASN A 69 0.12 -4.73 9.19
N LEU A 70 -0.75 -5.73 9.28
CA LEU A 70 -0.37 -7.13 9.05
C LEU A 70 0.08 -7.36 7.60
N VAL A 71 -0.59 -6.75 6.64
CA VAL A 71 -0.20 -6.83 5.22
C VAL A 71 1.18 -6.23 5.02
N ASP A 72 1.44 -5.08 5.63
CA ASP A 72 2.74 -4.42 5.53
C ASP A 72 3.85 -5.27 6.14
N GLN A 73 3.58 -5.91 7.28
CA GLN A 73 4.52 -6.84 7.90
C GLN A 73 4.80 -8.04 7.01
N LEU A 74 3.76 -8.57 6.38
CA LEU A 74 3.89 -9.71 5.47
C LEU A 74 4.80 -9.37 4.28
N TYR A 75 4.59 -8.20 3.67
CA TYR A 75 5.43 -7.74 2.57
C TYR A 75 6.88 -7.52 3.01
N GLY A 76 7.06 -6.95 4.20
CA GLY A 76 8.39 -6.77 4.78
C GLY A 76 9.11 -8.10 4.99
N MET A 77 8.40 -9.09 5.52
CA MET A 77 8.95 -10.43 5.73
C MET A 77 9.32 -11.10 4.40
N ARG A 78 8.46 -10.98 3.40
CA ARG A 78 8.75 -11.54 2.08
C ARG A 78 10.01 -10.93 1.48
N ARG A 79 10.16 -9.63 1.61
CA ARG A 79 11.35 -8.92 1.12
C ARG A 79 12.60 -9.44 1.83
N THR A 80 12.54 -9.55 3.14
CA THR A 80 13.66 -10.04 3.94
C THR A 80 14.03 -11.46 3.54
N LEU A 81 13.03 -12.34 3.38
CA LEU A 81 13.28 -13.72 2.96
C LEU A 81 13.93 -13.80 1.59
N MET A 82 13.49 -12.96 0.67
CA MET A 82 14.06 -12.92 -0.67
C MET A 82 15.51 -12.44 -0.65
N GLU A 83 15.82 -11.45 0.17
CA GLU A 83 17.18 -10.96 0.34
C GLU A 83 18.09 -12.02 0.95
N LEU A 84 17.63 -12.69 2.00
CA LEU A 84 18.38 -13.77 2.64
C LEU A 84 18.61 -14.93 1.68
N ARG A 85 17.59 -15.30 0.92
CA ARG A 85 17.69 -16.36 -0.07
C ARG A 85 18.73 -16.02 -1.13
N GLN A 86 18.79 -14.80 -1.54
CA GLN A 86 19.76 -14.32 -2.54
C GLN A 86 21.18 -14.35 -1.98
N GLU A 87 21.37 -13.93 -0.72
CA GLU A 87 22.67 -13.99 -0.04
C GLU A 87 23.18 -15.42 0.09
N VAL A 88 22.30 -16.33 0.49
CA VAL A 88 22.66 -17.76 0.60
C VAL A 88 23.08 -18.31 -0.76
N ARG A 89 22.35 -17.97 -1.82
CA ARG A 89 22.65 -18.41 -3.17
C ARG A 89 24.03 -17.91 -3.64
N ILE A 90 24.32 -16.64 -3.41
CA ILE A 90 25.60 -16.03 -3.78
C ILE A 90 26.74 -16.71 -3.02
N THR A 91 26.58 -16.92 -1.72
CA THR A 91 27.59 -17.60 -0.89
C THR A 91 27.83 -19.01 -1.38
N THR A 92 26.79 -19.76 -1.72
CA THR A 92 26.89 -21.11 -2.22
C THR A 92 27.59 -21.17 -3.57
N GLU A 93 27.31 -20.24 -4.47
CA GLU A 93 27.93 -20.19 -5.78
C GLU A 93 29.40 -19.80 -5.73
N GLN A 94 29.79 -19.00 -4.76
CA GLN A 94 31.18 -18.57 -4.58
C GLN A 94 32.04 -19.58 -3.81
N GLY A 95 31.40 -20.46 -3.08
CA GLY A 95 32.06 -21.50 -2.33
C GLY A 95 32.30 -22.73 -3.14
#